data_48814479d2183c3193ba1d053c32f867
#
_entry.id   48814479d2183c3193ba1d053c32f867
#
_cell.length_a   1.000
_cell.length_b   1.000
_cell.length_c   1.000
_cell.angle_alpha   90.00
_cell.angle_beta   90.00
_cell.angle_gamma   90.00
#
_symmetry.space_group_name_H-M   'P 1'
#
loop_
_entity.id
_entity.type
_entity.pdbx_description
1 polymer ?
#
loop_
_entity_poly.entity_id
_entity_poly.type
_entity_poly.pdbx_seq_one_letter_code
_entity_poly.pdbx_strand_id
1 'polypeptide(L)'
;MKIVHIITRMILGGAQENTLLSVEGQQDDWGDDVTLITGPSSGPEGSLLERAAEGKRQVRILPELRRAIDPWKDWRSHQTLTRWLRELRPDIVHTHSSKAGILGRSAAWKLGLPVVHTIHGSPFHAYQSRVAHQAFRWAEWWAARRCDRLISVCDAMTSQYVAAGIAPTDKFVTVYSGMEVEPFLHPPRPRDEVRRELGVSPQDVVVAKVARLFELKGHDDVIAAAPQVLASNPHVRFLFIGDGVLQGPLQQQIAQLGLTPHFQFTGLVPPQRVPELLGASDMVVHCSLREGLARVLPQGLLAGRPVVSYDIDGAREVVIPQQTGCLLAPRDIPALTAAILELAGDRDLRERLGSTGRRLFTEQFRTQTMTRRLREIYQQVLDQRRNGRKQSA
;
A
#
# COMPACT_ATOMS: atom_id res chain seq x y z
N MET A 1 -8.45 -23.28 9.13
CA MET A 1 -7.62 -22.82 10.26
C MET A 1 -8.37 -21.76 11.03
N LYS A 2 -8.04 -21.57 12.31
CA LYS A 2 -8.53 -20.44 13.10
C LYS A 2 -7.49 -19.33 13.12
N ILE A 3 -7.79 -18.20 12.54
CA ILE A 3 -6.83 -17.12 12.28
C ILE A 3 -7.30 -15.84 12.96
N VAL A 4 -6.39 -15.14 13.65
CA VAL A 4 -6.69 -13.82 14.21
C VAL A 4 -5.80 -12.78 13.54
N HIS A 5 -6.41 -11.85 12.80
CA HIS A 5 -5.73 -10.65 12.29
C HIS A 5 -5.81 -9.50 13.29
N ILE A 6 -4.73 -8.77 13.48
CA ILE A 6 -4.67 -7.61 14.37
C ILE A 6 -4.08 -6.42 13.64
N ILE A 7 -4.85 -5.33 13.52
CA ILE A 7 -4.42 -4.07 12.89
C ILE A 7 -4.84 -2.87 13.73
N THR A 8 -4.08 -1.77 13.67
CA THR A 8 -4.34 -0.59 14.52
C THR A 8 -5.68 0.09 14.22
N ARG A 9 -6.09 0.18 12.96
CA ARG A 9 -7.35 0.81 12.51
C ARG A 9 -7.70 0.37 11.08
N MET A 10 -8.97 0.42 10.71
CA MET A 10 -9.49 0.07 9.38
C MET A 10 -10.03 1.30 8.64
N ILE A 11 -9.12 2.21 8.28
CA ILE A 11 -9.40 3.36 7.41
C ILE A 11 -9.10 3.02 5.94
N LEU A 12 -9.49 3.86 4.99
CA LEU A 12 -9.07 3.71 3.60
C LEU A 12 -7.55 3.90 3.48
N GLY A 13 -6.85 2.86 3.02
CA GLY A 13 -5.40 2.86 2.85
C GLY A 13 -4.83 1.48 2.52
N GLY A 14 -3.65 1.46 1.91
CA GLY A 14 -3.06 0.25 1.34
C GLY A 14 -2.85 -0.90 2.33
N ALA A 15 -2.40 -0.62 3.56
CA ALA A 15 -2.22 -1.63 4.60
C ALA A 15 -3.55 -2.24 5.06
N GLN A 16 -4.58 -1.40 5.17
CA GLN A 16 -5.90 -1.79 5.60
C GLN A 16 -6.63 -2.60 4.53
N GLU A 17 -6.54 -2.18 3.28
CA GLU A 17 -7.07 -2.96 2.15
C GLU A 17 -6.38 -4.32 2.02
N ASN A 18 -5.04 -4.37 2.14
CA ASN A 18 -4.30 -5.63 2.16
C ASN A 18 -4.79 -6.56 3.28
N THR A 19 -4.97 -6.01 4.51
CA THR A 19 -5.46 -6.79 5.65
C THR A 19 -6.89 -7.29 5.39
N LEU A 20 -7.76 -6.43 4.87
CA LEU A 20 -9.14 -6.80 4.55
C LEU A 20 -9.20 -7.91 3.50
N LEU A 21 -8.50 -7.74 2.38
CA LEU A 21 -8.43 -8.75 1.33
C LEU A 21 -7.80 -10.07 1.80
N SER A 22 -6.88 -10.02 2.78
CA SER A 22 -6.34 -11.23 3.41
C SER A 22 -7.40 -11.95 4.23
N VAL A 23 -8.20 -11.21 5.03
CA VAL A 23 -9.31 -11.75 5.82
C VAL A 23 -10.39 -12.34 4.91
N GLU A 24 -10.79 -11.59 3.88
CA GLU A 24 -11.80 -12.01 2.90
C GLU A 24 -11.37 -13.30 2.20
N GLY A 25 -10.21 -13.31 1.57
CA GLY A 25 -9.77 -14.48 0.81
C GLY A 25 -9.51 -15.72 1.68
N GLN A 26 -9.05 -15.57 2.92
CA GLN A 26 -8.89 -16.72 3.82
C GLN A 26 -10.25 -17.31 4.22
N GLN A 27 -11.26 -16.50 4.43
CA GLN A 27 -12.60 -16.95 4.75
C GLN A 27 -13.32 -17.49 3.52
N ASP A 28 -13.33 -16.73 2.42
CA ASP A 28 -14.18 -17.00 1.26
C ASP A 28 -13.58 -18.12 0.37
N ASP A 29 -12.24 -18.12 0.15
CA ASP A 29 -11.58 -19.12 -0.69
C ASP A 29 -11.22 -20.41 0.06
N TRP A 30 -11.00 -20.35 1.38
CA TRP A 30 -10.47 -21.45 2.17
C TRP A 30 -11.37 -21.92 3.31
N GLY A 31 -12.46 -21.23 3.61
CA GLY A 31 -13.36 -21.55 4.71
C GLY A 31 -12.71 -21.45 6.10
N ASP A 32 -11.70 -20.62 6.25
CA ASP A 32 -11.01 -20.42 7.53
C ASP A 32 -11.91 -19.63 8.52
N ASP A 33 -11.82 -19.94 9.83
CA ASP A 33 -12.44 -19.16 10.90
C ASP A 33 -11.57 -17.94 11.20
N VAL A 34 -11.94 -16.79 10.64
CA VAL A 34 -11.13 -15.56 10.72
C VAL A 34 -11.76 -14.52 11.63
N THR A 35 -11.00 -14.05 12.60
CA THR A 35 -11.35 -12.90 13.45
C THR A 35 -10.43 -11.73 13.17
N LEU A 36 -11.01 -10.56 12.87
CA LEU A 36 -10.28 -9.29 12.74
C LEU A 36 -10.39 -8.48 14.03
N ILE A 37 -9.27 -8.17 14.69
CA ILE A 37 -9.18 -7.26 15.82
C ILE A 37 -8.62 -5.93 15.36
N THR A 38 -9.32 -4.83 15.60
CA THR A 38 -8.91 -3.49 15.19
C THR A 38 -9.28 -2.45 16.24
N GLY A 39 -8.61 -1.31 16.22
CA GLY A 39 -9.04 -0.13 16.95
C GLY A 39 -10.14 0.65 16.21
N PRO A 40 -10.65 1.74 16.81
CA PRO A 40 -11.66 2.59 16.18
C PRO A 40 -11.10 3.24 14.90
N SER A 41 -11.92 3.26 13.86
CA SER A 41 -11.62 3.89 12.57
C SER A 41 -12.29 5.26 12.47
N SER A 42 -11.84 6.18 13.30
CA SER A 42 -12.27 7.57 13.29
C SER A 42 -11.27 8.43 12.51
N GLY A 43 -11.74 9.21 11.55
CA GLY A 43 -10.91 10.14 10.77
C GLY A 43 -11.56 10.49 9.43
N PRO A 44 -11.06 11.53 8.76
CA PRO A 44 -11.59 11.98 7.46
C PRO A 44 -11.24 11.02 6.30
N GLU A 45 -10.37 10.04 6.54
CA GLU A 45 -9.88 9.13 5.50
C GLU A 45 -10.89 8.06 5.06
N GLY A 46 -12.10 8.04 5.66
CA GLY A 46 -13.11 6.98 5.42
C GLY A 46 -12.83 5.70 6.21
N SER A 47 -13.74 4.73 6.14
CA SER A 47 -13.69 3.50 6.92
C SER A 47 -13.92 2.26 6.07
N LEU A 48 -13.17 1.19 6.34
CA LEU A 48 -13.37 -0.14 5.79
C LEU A 48 -14.10 -1.07 6.79
N LEU A 49 -14.57 -0.55 7.93
CA LEU A 49 -15.19 -1.39 8.98
C LEU A 49 -16.50 -2.02 8.53
N GLU A 50 -17.32 -1.31 7.76
CA GLU A 50 -18.58 -1.84 7.24
C GLU A 50 -18.31 -3.03 6.33
N ARG A 51 -17.44 -2.87 5.35
CA ARG A 51 -17.02 -3.98 4.47
C ARG A 51 -16.36 -5.11 5.26
N ALA A 52 -15.56 -4.80 6.29
CA ALA A 52 -14.94 -5.83 7.13
C ALA A 52 -15.96 -6.64 7.94
N ALA A 53 -17.12 -6.08 8.24
CA ALA A 53 -18.20 -6.75 8.97
C ALA A 53 -19.20 -7.51 8.07
N GLU A 54 -19.12 -7.35 6.77
CA GLU A 54 -19.95 -8.09 5.81
C GLU A 54 -19.64 -9.60 5.83
N GLY A 55 -20.53 -10.41 5.32
CA GLY A 55 -20.29 -11.85 5.10
C GLY A 55 -20.06 -12.69 6.34
N LYS A 56 -20.65 -12.31 7.51
CA LYS A 56 -20.50 -13.00 8.81
C LYS A 56 -19.08 -12.98 9.38
N ARG A 57 -18.23 -12.04 8.95
CA ARG A 57 -16.87 -11.88 9.46
C ARG A 57 -16.89 -11.41 10.91
N GLN A 58 -16.07 -12.03 11.75
CA GLN A 58 -15.96 -11.65 13.15
C GLN A 58 -15.02 -10.44 13.29
N VAL A 59 -15.57 -9.26 13.56
CA VAL A 59 -14.79 -8.04 13.84
C VAL A 59 -14.90 -7.69 15.32
N ARG A 60 -13.75 -7.53 16.00
CA ARG A 60 -13.69 -7.05 17.39
C ARG A 60 -13.00 -5.69 17.44
N ILE A 61 -13.69 -4.68 17.93
CA ILE A 61 -13.15 -3.33 18.07
C ILE A 61 -12.56 -3.18 19.48
N LEU A 62 -11.27 -2.80 19.53
CA LEU A 62 -10.54 -2.51 20.76
C LEU A 62 -10.38 -0.99 20.91
N PRO A 63 -11.19 -0.32 21.77
CA PRO A 63 -11.24 1.16 21.83
C PRO A 63 -9.92 1.84 22.18
N GLU A 64 -9.07 1.18 22.97
CA GLU A 64 -7.79 1.67 23.40
C GLU A 64 -6.70 1.54 22.33
N LEU A 65 -6.87 0.68 21.32
CA LEU A 65 -5.89 0.47 20.25
C LEU A 65 -5.94 1.62 19.25
N ARG A 66 -5.17 2.68 19.50
CA ARG A 66 -5.11 3.91 18.69
C ARG A 66 -3.71 4.15 18.13
N ARG A 67 -3.61 4.96 17.07
CA ARG A 67 -2.32 5.28 16.44
C ARG A 67 -1.38 6.05 17.36
N ALA A 68 -1.90 7.00 18.15
CA ALA A 68 -1.11 7.78 19.08
C ALA A 68 -0.45 6.90 20.15
N ILE A 69 0.80 7.21 20.51
CA ILE A 69 1.50 6.52 21.60
C ILE A 69 0.90 7.01 22.92
N ASP A 70 0.37 6.08 23.70
CA ASP A 70 -0.23 6.33 25.02
C ASP A 70 0.08 5.10 25.88
N PRO A 71 1.05 5.17 26.80
CA PRO A 71 1.51 4.00 27.55
C PRO A 71 0.40 3.28 28.31
N TRP A 72 -0.57 4.03 28.86
CA TRP A 72 -1.69 3.44 29.61
C TRP A 72 -2.68 2.69 28.70
N LYS A 73 -3.08 3.33 27.60
CA LYS A 73 -3.97 2.67 26.60
C LYS A 73 -3.26 1.50 25.93
N ASP A 74 -1.96 1.63 25.65
CA ASP A 74 -1.16 0.57 25.03
C ASP A 74 -1.03 -0.64 25.97
N TRP A 75 -0.83 -0.41 27.28
CA TRP A 75 -0.85 -1.47 28.29
C TRP A 75 -2.22 -2.14 28.35
N ARG A 76 -3.32 -1.37 28.44
CA ARG A 76 -4.70 -1.94 28.43
C ARG A 76 -4.97 -2.71 27.15
N SER A 77 -4.57 -2.19 25.99
CA SER A 77 -4.69 -2.88 24.72
C SER A 77 -3.97 -4.23 24.75
N HIS A 78 -2.74 -4.28 25.25
CA HIS A 78 -1.97 -5.51 25.40
C HIS A 78 -2.67 -6.52 26.32
N GLN A 79 -3.21 -6.09 27.47
CA GLN A 79 -3.95 -6.97 28.37
C GLN A 79 -5.21 -7.54 27.72
N THR A 80 -5.98 -6.70 27.03
CA THR A 80 -7.20 -7.10 26.33
C THR A 80 -6.89 -8.04 25.17
N LEU A 81 -5.85 -7.75 24.37
CA LEU A 81 -5.38 -8.64 23.30
C LEU A 81 -4.97 -10.02 23.87
N THR A 82 -4.21 -10.03 24.98
CA THR A 82 -3.79 -11.29 25.62
C THR A 82 -5.00 -12.11 26.10
N ARG A 83 -6.01 -11.45 26.69
CA ARG A 83 -7.25 -12.12 27.11
C ARG A 83 -8.03 -12.68 25.90
N TRP A 84 -8.27 -11.87 24.86
CA TRP A 84 -9.01 -12.30 23.68
C TRP A 84 -8.31 -13.41 22.90
N LEU A 85 -6.98 -13.37 22.77
CA LEU A 85 -6.21 -14.44 22.14
C LEU A 85 -6.31 -15.76 22.95
N ARG A 86 -6.32 -15.69 24.29
CA ARG A 86 -6.52 -16.86 25.15
C ARG A 86 -7.94 -17.47 25.00
N GLU A 87 -8.96 -16.61 24.87
CA GLU A 87 -10.35 -17.04 24.65
C GLU A 87 -10.54 -17.64 23.26
N LEU A 88 -10.02 -16.96 22.23
CA LEU A 88 -10.16 -17.38 20.83
C LEU A 88 -9.36 -18.64 20.50
N ARG A 89 -8.23 -18.87 21.14
CA ARG A 89 -7.31 -20.00 20.88
C ARG A 89 -7.01 -20.17 19.37
N PRO A 90 -6.51 -19.13 18.68
CA PRO A 90 -6.23 -19.25 17.25
C PRO A 90 -5.09 -20.23 16.98
N ASP A 91 -5.13 -20.86 15.80
CA ASP A 91 -4.01 -21.64 15.28
C ASP A 91 -2.82 -20.73 14.98
N ILE A 92 -3.10 -19.49 14.47
CA ILE A 92 -2.08 -18.52 14.13
C ILE A 92 -2.61 -17.09 14.34
N VAL A 93 -1.71 -16.19 14.75
CA VAL A 93 -1.97 -14.75 14.86
C VAL A 93 -1.21 -14.03 13.76
N HIS A 94 -1.90 -13.21 12.97
CA HIS A 94 -1.29 -12.37 11.93
C HIS A 94 -1.45 -10.89 12.29
N THR A 95 -0.35 -10.22 12.51
CA THR A 95 -0.35 -8.81 12.93
C THR A 95 0.05 -7.89 11.80
N HIS A 96 -0.55 -6.68 11.77
CA HIS A 96 -0.31 -5.66 10.75
C HIS A 96 -0.07 -4.31 11.41
N SER A 97 0.62 -3.40 10.72
CA SER A 97 1.01 -2.06 11.19
C SER A 97 1.88 -2.06 12.45
N SER A 98 2.62 -0.98 12.71
CA SER A 98 3.65 -0.97 13.75
C SER A 98 3.08 -1.17 15.15
N LYS A 99 2.10 -0.35 15.59
CA LYS A 99 1.58 -0.44 16.97
C LYS A 99 0.86 -1.75 17.24
N ALA A 100 -0.13 -2.11 16.43
CA ALA A 100 -0.84 -3.39 16.57
C ALA A 100 0.11 -4.58 16.37
N GLY A 101 1.11 -4.42 15.49
CA GLY A 101 2.18 -5.38 15.29
C GLY A 101 3.01 -5.64 16.54
N ILE A 102 3.45 -4.61 17.24
CA ILE A 102 4.26 -4.74 18.47
C ILE A 102 3.41 -5.35 19.59
N LEU A 103 2.22 -4.79 19.85
CA LEU A 103 1.34 -5.28 20.93
C LEU A 103 0.82 -6.68 20.68
N GLY A 104 0.40 -6.99 19.43
CA GLY A 104 -0.10 -8.30 19.05
C GLY A 104 0.97 -9.39 19.08
N ARG A 105 2.19 -9.12 18.52
CA ARG A 105 3.32 -10.06 18.62
C ARG A 105 3.68 -10.36 20.07
N SER A 106 3.72 -9.33 20.94
CA SER A 106 3.99 -9.49 22.37
C SER A 106 2.92 -10.33 23.08
N ALA A 107 1.63 -10.07 22.82
CA ALA A 107 0.52 -10.83 23.42
C ALA A 107 0.50 -12.29 22.97
N ALA A 108 0.68 -12.54 21.66
CA ALA A 108 0.73 -13.89 21.11
C ALA A 108 1.95 -14.68 21.63
N TRP A 109 3.13 -14.05 21.66
CA TRP A 109 4.34 -14.67 22.21
C TRP A 109 4.19 -15.06 23.67
N LYS A 110 3.57 -14.19 24.51
CA LYS A 110 3.30 -14.49 25.93
C LYS A 110 2.43 -15.75 26.10
N LEU A 111 1.58 -16.06 25.13
CA LEU A 111 0.70 -17.23 25.13
C LEU A 111 1.30 -18.43 24.39
N GLY A 112 2.52 -18.33 23.87
CA GLY A 112 3.14 -19.37 23.07
C GLY A 112 2.45 -19.65 21.73
N LEU A 113 1.62 -18.69 21.22
CA LEU A 113 0.91 -18.84 19.96
C LEU A 113 1.83 -18.62 18.77
N PRO A 114 1.62 -19.33 17.63
CA PRO A 114 2.26 -19.02 16.37
C PRO A 114 1.88 -17.61 15.91
N VAL A 115 2.86 -16.81 15.48
CA VAL A 115 2.63 -15.43 15.05
C VAL A 115 3.45 -15.03 13.84
N VAL A 116 2.79 -14.40 12.87
CA VAL A 116 3.42 -13.76 11.72
C VAL A 116 3.09 -12.28 11.71
N HIS A 117 3.91 -11.48 11.02
CA HIS A 117 3.71 -10.03 10.94
C HIS A 117 3.95 -9.52 9.52
N THR A 118 2.98 -8.81 8.95
CA THR A 118 3.16 -8.11 7.67
C THR A 118 3.60 -6.67 7.88
N ILE A 119 4.71 -6.32 7.24
CA ILE A 119 5.30 -4.99 7.19
C ILE A 119 4.79 -4.29 5.93
N HIS A 120 3.91 -3.30 6.09
CA HIS A 120 3.35 -2.50 4.98
C HIS A 120 4.14 -1.23 4.68
N GLY A 121 5.02 -0.84 5.56
CA GLY A 121 5.88 0.33 5.47
C GLY A 121 6.76 0.45 6.71
N SER A 122 7.98 0.90 6.54
CA SER A 122 8.94 1.01 7.65
C SER A 122 8.52 2.13 8.61
N PRO A 123 8.45 1.89 9.93
CA PRO A 123 8.22 2.95 10.90
C PRO A 123 9.46 3.82 11.14
N PHE A 124 10.64 3.38 10.72
CA PHE A 124 11.90 4.11 10.81
C PHE A 124 12.38 4.53 9.40
N HIS A 125 12.80 5.79 9.26
CA HIS A 125 13.20 6.35 7.95
C HIS A 125 14.08 7.59 8.11
N ALA A 126 14.74 8.02 7.03
CA ALA A 126 15.71 9.12 7.02
C ALA A 126 15.10 10.50 7.35
N TYR A 127 13.79 10.67 7.16
CA TYR A 127 13.08 11.95 7.41
C TYR A 127 12.62 12.13 8.86
N GLN A 128 13.11 11.31 9.79
CA GLN A 128 12.80 11.40 11.23
C GLN A 128 13.98 11.94 12.01
N SER A 129 13.72 12.43 13.25
CA SER A 129 14.79 12.70 14.19
C SER A 129 15.58 11.41 14.50
N ARG A 130 16.87 11.53 14.75
CA ARG A 130 17.74 10.36 15.06
C ARG A 130 17.21 9.56 16.27
N VAL A 131 16.65 10.23 17.28
CA VAL A 131 16.09 9.58 18.47
C VAL A 131 14.87 8.76 18.12
N ALA A 132 13.90 9.32 17.36
CA ALA A 132 12.71 8.59 16.92
C ALA A 132 13.09 7.42 16.03
N HIS A 133 14.01 7.61 15.09
CA HIS A 133 14.52 6.54 14.22
C HIS A 133 15.07 5.36 15.03
N GLN A 134 15.94 5.60 16.00
CA GLN A 134 16.52 4.54 16.83
C GLN A 134 15.48 3.87 17.73
N ALA A 135 14.55 4.64 18.29
CA ALA A 135 13.47 4.10 19.11
C ALA A 135 12.55 3.13 18.32
N PHE A 136 12.14 3.52 17.10
CA PHE A 136 11.32 2.66 16.23
C PHE A 136 12.11 1.44 15.75
N ARG A 137 13.38 1.60 15.38
CA ARG A 137 14.25 0.49 15.00
C ARG A 137 14.41 -0.51 16.15
N TRP A 138 14.65 -0.06 17.37
CA TRP A 138 14.74 -0.92 18.55
C TRP A 138 13.42 -1.65 18.82
N ALA A 139 12.29 -0.94 18.74
CA ALA A 139 10.97 -1.53 18.95
C ALA A 139 10.66 -2.64 17.92
N GLU A 140 11.00 -2.45 16.64
CA GLU A 140 10.85 -3.48 15.61
C GLU A 140 11.81 -4.65 15.83
N TRP A 141 13.07 -4.40 16.18
CA TRP A 141 14.04 -5.43 16.55
C TRP A 141 13.54 -6.31 17.72
N TRP A 142 13.02 -5.66 18.76
CA TRP A 142 12.45 -6.35 19.92
C TRP A 142 11.23 -7.20 19.56
N ALA A 143 10.34 -6.66 18.75
CA ALA A 143 9.12 -7.33 18.32
C ALA A 143 9.39 -8.44 17.29
N ALA A 144 10.39 -8.30 16.42
CA ALA A 144 10.81 -9.30 15.45
C ALA A 144 11.26 -10.60 16.10
N ARG A 145 11.84 -10.54 17.30
CA ARG A 145 12.21 -11.73 18.09
C ARG A 145 11.02 -12.50 18.65
N ARG A 146 9.83 -11.89 18.64
CA ARG A 146 8.55 -12.44 19.12
C ARG A 146 7.63 -12.81 17.97
N CYS A 147 8.19 -13.20 16.85
CA CYS A 147 7.48 -13.49 15.62
C CYS A 147 8.14 -14.71 14.96
N ASP A 148 7.35 -15.63 14.40
CA ASP A 148 7.87 -16.79 13.68
C ASP A 148 8.38 -16.40 12.29
N ARG A 149 7.60 -15.58 11.55
CA ARG A 149 7.95 -15.05 10.23
C ARG A 149 7.57 -13.58 10.12
N LEU A 150 8.41 -12.83 9.42
CA LEU A 150 8.14 -11.48 8.97
C LEU A 150 7.78 -11.52 7.48
N ILE A 151 6.68 -10.89 7.12
CA ILE A 151 6.21 -10.80 5.74
C ILE A 151 6.42 -9.37 5.29
N SER A 152 7.19 -9.15 4.25
CA SER A 152 7.37 -7.84 3.60
C SER A 152 6.54 -7.75 2.35
N VAL A 153 6.01 -6.56 2.03
CA VAL A 153 5.21 -6.33 0.83
C VAL A 153 6.05 -6.10 -0.43
N CYS A 154 7.38 -6.07 -0.29
CA CYS A 154 8.35 -5.99 -1.38
C CYS A 154 9.75 -6.40 -0.89
N ASP A 155 10.64 -6.80 -1.80
CA ASP A 155 12.00 -7.26 -1.48
C ASP A 155 12.90 -6.12 -0.97
N ALA A 156 12.70 -4.91 -1.48
CA ALA A 156 13.41 -3.73 -1.00
C ALA A 156 13.17 -3.49 0.50
N MET A 157 11.96 -3.76 0.99
CA MET A 157 11.65 -3.66 2.41
C MET A 157 12.33 -4.74 3.25
N THR A 158 12.41 -5.96 2.75
CA THR A 158 13.24 -7.01 3.38
C THR A 158 14.68 -6.54 3.51
N SER A 159 15.27 -6.06 2.40
CA SER A 159 16.64 -5.56 2.38
C SER A 159 16.87 -4.42 3.37
N GLN A 160 15.93 -3.47 3.45
CA GLN A 160 15.96 -2.36 4.40
C GLN A 160 15.96 -2.84 5.86
N TYR A 161 15.12 -3.82 6.20
CA TYR A 161 15.01 -4.34 7.57
C TYR A 161 16.24 -5.19 7.96
N VAL A 162 16.77 -5.97 7.02
CA VAL A 162 18.01 -6.73 7.22
C VAL A 162 19.20 -5.80 7.41
N ALA A 163 19.36 -4.79 6.55
CA ALA A 163 20.40 -3.77 6.68
C ALA A 163 20.30 -2.96 7.99
N ALA A 164 19.08 -2.74 8.50
CA ALA A 164 18.85 -2.12 9.80
C ALA A 164 19.14 -3.06 10.99
N GLY A 165 19.49 -4.35 10.75
CA GLY A 165 19.76 -5.34 11.79
C GLY A 165 18.53 -5.76 12.60
N ILE A 166 17.32 -5.67 12.01
CA ILE A 166 16.07 -6.04 12.71
C ILE A 166 15.98 -7.56 12.87
N ALA A 167 16.22 -8.31 11.81
CA ALA A 167 16.26 -9.77 11.81
C ALA A 167 17.10 -10.29 10.62
N PRO A 168 17.58 -11.55 10.65
CA PRO A 168 18.28 -12.17 9.53
C PRO A 168 17.33 -12.44 8.36
N THR A 169 17.88 -12.58 7.14
CA THR A 169 17.12 -12.69 5.89
C THR A 169 16.15 -13.88 5.88
N ASP A 170 16.54 -15.01 6.44
CA ASP A 170 15.74 -16.24 6.50
C ASP A 170 14.45 -16.09 7.32
N LYS A 171 14.35 -15.04 8.14
CA LYS A 171 13.12 -14.70 8.87
C LYS A 171 12.07 -14.02 8.01
N PHE A 172 12.45 -13.48 6.87
CA PHE A 172 11.56 -12.76 5.97
C PHE A 172 11.03 -13.64 4.84
N VAL A 173 9.82 -13.29 4.39
CA VAL A 173 9.23 -13.79 3.14
C VAL A 173 8.52 -12.62 2.48
N THR A 174 8.76 -12.41 1.19
CA THR A 174 8.05 -11.38 0.43
C THR A 174 6.71 -11.91 -0.04
N VAL A 175 5.64 -11.15 0.24
CA VAL A 175 4.29 -11.38 -0.28
C VAL A 175 3.73 -10.04 -0.74
N TYR A 176 3.65 -9.85 -2.04
CA TYR A 176 3.10 -8.63 -2.62
C TYR A 176 1.65 -8.42 -2.20
N SER A 177 1.26 -7.16 -1.95
CA SER A 177 -0.10 -6.80 -1.56
C SER A 177 -1.09 -7.10 -2.68
N GLY A 178 -1.97 -8.06 -2.46
CA GLY A 178 -3.04 -8.38 -3.39
C GLY A 178 -4.02 -7.21 -3.59
N MET A 179 -4.71 -7.23 -4.71
CA MET A 179 -5.78 -6.29 -5.04
C MET A 179 -6.84 -6.96 -5.92
N GLU A 180 -8.01 -6.36 -5.96
CA GLU A 180 -9.04 -6.73 -6.92
C GLU A 180 -8.57 -6.24 -8.31
N VAL A 181 -8.06 -7.14 -9.15
CA VAL A 181 -7.46 -6.78 -10.44
C VAL A 181 -8.48 -6.53 -11.52
N GLU A 182 -9.63 -7.23 -11.48
CA GLU A 182 -10.65 -7.18 -12.54
C GLU A 182 -11.16 -5.77 -12.86
N PRO A 183 -11.44 -4.89 -11.87
CA PRO A 183 -11.87 -3.53 -12.17
C PRO A 183 -10.83 -2.69 -12.92
N PHE A 184 -9.53 -3.02 -12.79
CA PHE A 184 -8.47 -2.35 -13.55
C PHE A 184 -8.31 -2.93 -14.96
N LEU A 185 -8.51 -4.24 -15.11
CA LEU A 185 -8.48 -4.91 -16.42
C LEU A 185 -9.69 -4.54 -17.27
N HIS A 186 -10.85 -4.44 -16.63
CA HIS A 186 -12.15 -4.17 -17.22
C HIS A 186 -12.88 -3.09 -16.43
N PRO A 187 -12.50 -1.79 -16.59
CA PRO A 187 -13.13 -0.70 -15.87
C PRO A 187 -14.65 -0.70 -16.07
N PRO A 188 -15.45 -0.46 -15.01
CA PRO A 188 -16.92 -0.48 -15.07
C PRO A 188 -17.50 0.51 -16.09
N ARG A 189 -16.79 1.63 -16.33
CA ARG A 189 -17.22 2.66 -17.28
C ARG A 189 -16.23 2.78 -18.44
N PRO A 190 -16.72 3.00 -19.67
CA PRO A 190 -15.85 3.21 -20.84
C PRO A 190 -14.94 4.43 -20.67
N ARG A 191 -13.72 4.31 -21.18
CA ARG A 191 -12.69 5.38 -21.14
C ARG A 191 -13.25 6.73 -21.63
N ASP A 192 -13.92 6.76 -22.77
CA ASP A 192 -14.39 7.99 -23.38
C ASP A 192 -15.53 8.67 -22.59
N GLU A 193 -16.31 7.89 -21.86
CA GLU A 193 -17.33 8.44 -20.96
C GLU A 193 -16.69 9.15 -19.76
N VAL A 194 -15.70 8.52 -19.13
CA VAL A 194 -14.97 9.10 -17.99
C VAL A 194 -14.17 10.32 -18.44
N ARG A 195 -13.56 10.29 -19.63
CA ARG A 195 -12.86 11.47 -20.18
C ARG A 195 -13.79 12.65 -20.44
N ARG A 196 -14.99 12.40 -20.98
CA ARG A 196 -16.01 13.46 -21.18
C ARG A 196 -16.45 14.07 -19.85
N GLU A 197 -16.66 13.26 -18.82
CA GLU A 197 -16.97 13.73 -17.46
C GLU A 197 -15.85 14.62 -16.90
N LEU A 198 -14.60 14.25 -17.14
CA LEU A 198 -13.43 15.04 -16.74
C LEU A 198 -13.18 16.28 -17.61
N GLY A 199 -13.98 16.52 -18.65
CA GLY A 199 -13.78 17.62 -19.58
C GLY A 199 -12.48 17.48 -20.42
N VAL A 200 -11.99 16.26 -20.61
CA VAL A 200 -10.74 15.96 -21.32
C VAL A 200 -11.06 15.66 -22.79
N SER A 201 -10.37 16.37 -23.68
CA SER A 201 -10.55 16.17 -25.13
C SER A 201 -9.86 14.90 -25.63
N PRO A 202 -10.24 14.36 -26.83
CA PRO A 202 -9.57 13.20 -27.40
C PRO A 202 -8.06 13.39 -27.66
N GLN A 203 -7.62 14.62 -27.89
CA GLN A 203 -6.20 14.97 -28.14
C GLN A 203 -5.40 15.14 -26.84
N ASP A 204 -6.07 15.33 -25.72
CA ASP A 204 -5.38 15.54 -24.46
C ASP A 204 -4.69 14.27 -23.97
N VAL A 205 -3.54 14.43 -23.34
CA VAL A 205 -2.77 13.35 -22.67
C VAL A 205 -2.90 13.55 -21.16
N VAL A 206 -3.55 12.59 -20.50
CA VAL A 206 -3.83 12.66 -19.06
C VAL A 206 -2.73 11.98 -18.26
N VAL A 207 -2.06 12.77 -17.44
CA VAL A 207 -1.04 12.34 -16.48
C VAL A 207 -1.72 12.22 -15.11
N ALA A 208 -1.99 10.98 -14.66
CA ALA A 208 -2.64 10.73 -13.38
C ALA A 208 -1.64 10.62 -12.23
N LYS A 209 -1.99 11.17 -11.08
CA LYS A 209 -1.29 11.00 -9.82
C LYS A 209 -2.27 10.63 -8.71
N VAL A 210 -2.21 9.39 -8.23
CA VAL A 210 -3.05 8.91 -7.14
C VAL A 210 -2.25 8.92 -5.85
N ALA A 211 -2.53 9.86 -4.97
CA ALA A 211 -1.90 9.95 -3.65
C ALA A 211 -2.68 10.89 -2.74
N ARG A 212 -2.57 10.69 -1.41
CA ARG A 212 -3.01 11.72 -0.47
C ARG A 212 -2.20 12.99 -0.67
N LEU A 213 -2.85 14.14 -0.57
CA LEU A 213 -2.19 15.46 -0.71
C LEU A 213 -1.47 15.82 0.61
N PHE A 214 -0.33 15.16 0.83
CA PHE A 214 0.52 15.29 2.03
C PHE A 214 1.98 15.46 1.62
N GLU A 215 2.80 15.91 2.57
CA GLU A 215 4.25 15.97 2.39
C GLU A 215 4.84 14.61 1.98
N LEU A 216 5.98 14.64 1.31
CA LEU A 216 6.70 13.48 0.78
C LEU A 216 5.97 12.69 -0.32
N LYS A 217 4.83 13.17 -0.83
CA LYS A 217 4.13 12.55 -1.95
C LYS A 217 4.52 13.13 -3.32
N GLY A 218 5.31 14.22 -3.35
CA GLY A 218 5.90 14.80 -4.56
C GLY A 218 4.87 15.36 -5.55
N HIS A 219 3.81 16.03 -5.06
CA HIS A 219 2.90 16.79 -5.90
C HIS A 219 3.58 18.05 -6.42
N ASP A 220 4.37 18.68 -5.56
CA ASP A 220 5.23 19.83 -5.85
C ASP A 220 6.22 19.54 -6.99
N ASP A 221 6.80 18.36 -7.03
CA ASP A 221 7.71 17.94 -8.11
C ASP A 221 6.99 17.87 -9.47
N VAL A 222 5.76 17.33 -9.49
CA VAL A 222 4.94 17.31 -10.74
C VAL A 222 4.54 18.71 -11.16
N ILE A 223 4.20 19.59 -10.21
CA ILE A 223 3.88 20.99 -10.49
C ILE A 223 5.11 21.73 -11.01
N ALA A 224 6.29 21.45 -10.46
CA ALA A 224 7.55 22.06 -10.92
C ALA A 224 7.94 21.63 -12.35
N ALA A 225 7.63 20.41 -12.77
CA ALA A 225 7.85 19.92 -14.13
C ALA A 225 6.85 20.51 -15.15
N ALA A 226 5.64 20.84 -14.69
CA ALA A 226 4.50 21.20 -15.57
C ALA A 226 4.75 22.39 -16.51
N PRO A 227 5.41 23.50 -16.12
CA PRO A 227 5.64 24.63 -17.04
C PRO A 227 6.39 24.21 -18.31
N GLN A 228 7.46 23.43 -18.17
CA GLN A 228 8.25 22.98 -19.31
C GLN A 228 7.51 21.92 -20.14
N VAL A 229 6.77 21.02 -19.46
CA VAL A 229 5.92 20.03 -20.15
C VAL A 229 4.89 20.74 -21.02
N LEU A 230 4.17 21.72 -20.48
CA LEU A 230 3.10 22.42 -21.16
C LEU A 230 3.60 23.38 -22.26
N ALA A 231 4.79 23.96 -22.10
CA ALA A 231 5.43 24.73 -23.15
C ALA A 231 5.74 23.87 -24.39
N SER A 232 6.07 22.58 -24.19
CA SER A 232 6.38 21.63 -25.26
C SER A 232 5.15 20.89 -25.80
N ASN A 233 4.18 20.61 -24.92
CA ASN A 233 2.93 19.91 -25.28
C ASN A 233 1.74 20.48 -24.49
N PRO A 234 0.98 21.44 -25.06
CA PRO A 234 -0.14 22.09 -24.40
C PRO A 234 -1.38 21.19 -24.22
N HIS A 235 -1.37 19.97 -24.80
CA HIS A 235 -2.43 19.00 -24.64
C HIS A 235 -2.26 18.12 -23.38
N VAL A 236 -1.22 18.29 -22.59
CA VAL A 236 -1.07 17.55 -21.33
C VAL A 236 -2.03 18.10 -20.27
N ARG A 237 -2.70 17.19 -19.57
CA ARG A 237 -3.57 17.44 -18.43
C ARG A 237 -3.10 16.63 -17.22
N PHE A 238 -3.02 17.28 -16.08
CA PHE A 238 -2.63 16.63 -14.82
C PHE A 238 -3.87 16.35 -13.98
N LEU A 239 -4.07 15.09 -13.63
CA LEU A 239 -5.20 14.63 -12.81
C LEU A 239 -4.69 14.17 -11.44
N PHE A 240 -4.91 14.96 -10.40
CA PHE A 240 -4.56 14.62 -9.03
C PHE A 240 -5.75 13.96 -8.35
N ILE A 241 -5.61 12.67 -8.03
CA ILE A 241 -6.64 11.82 -7.45
C ILE A 241 -6.31 11.60 -5.98
N GLY A 242 -7.10 12.19 -5.10
CA GLY A 242 -6.92 12.13 -3.67
C GLY A 242 -7.18 13.46 -2.98
N ASP A 243 -7.12 13.44 -1.66
CA ASP A 243 -7.38 14.59 -0.79
C ASP A 243 -6.29 14.72 0.28
N GLY A 244 -6.22 15.88 0.93
CA GLY A 244 -5.30 16.12 2.02
C GLY A 244 -5.03 17.59 2.31
N VAL A 245 -4.28 17.82 3.39
CA VAL A 245 -4.01 19.17 3.92
C VAL A 245 -3.26 20.10 2.97
N LEU A 246 -2.60 19.56 1.93
CA LEU A 246 -1.86 20.35 0.95
C LEU A 246 -2.72 20.78 -0.25
N GLN A 247 -4.01 20.43 -0.33
CA GLN A 247 -4.83 20.77 -1.49
C GLN A 247 -4.83 22.26 -1.78
N GLY A 248 -5.17 23.11 -0.80
CA GLY A 248 -5.19 24.56 -0.96
C GLY A 248 -3.81 25.13 -1.36
N PRO A 249 -2.72 24.83 -0.64
CA PRO A 249 -1.38 25.26 -1.03
C PRO A 249 -0.96 24.85 -2.45
N LEU A 250 -1.26 23.63 -2.89
CA LEU A 250 -0.94 23.15 -4.25
C LEU A 250 -1.77 23.88 -5.31
N GLN A 251 -3.07 24.10 -5.06
CA GLN A 251 -3.92 24.88 -5.97
C GLN A 251 -3.45 26.33 -6.10
N GLN A 252 -3.02 26.95 -5.00
CA GLN A 252 -2.45 28.30 -5.01
C GLN A 252 -1.15 28.35 -5.82
N GLN A 253 -0.25 27.38 -5.67
CA GLN A 253 0.99 27.29 -6.45
C GLN A 253 0.69 27.16 -7.96
N ILE A 254 -0.24 26.30 -8.34
CA ILE A 254 -0.68 26.11 -9.73
C ILE A 254 -1.26 27.39 -10.31
N ALA A 255 -2.08 28.12 -9.54
CA ALA A 255 -2.66 29.39 -9.96
C ALA A 255 -1.61 30.48 -10.16
N GLN A 256 -0.61 30.57 -9.26
CA GLN A 256 0.51 31.52 -9.39
C GLN A 256 1.36 31.27 -10.66
N LEU A 257 1.44 30.01 -11.11
CA LEU A 257 2.12 29.64 -12.35
C LEU A 257 1.21 29.81 -13.60
N GLY A 258 -0.07 30.20 -13.45
CA GLY A 258 -1.02 30.31 -14.55
C GLY A 258 -1.48 28.98 -15.15
N LEU A 259 -1.29 27.86 -14.43
CA LEU A 259 -1.49 26.51 -14.94
C LEU A 259 -2.85 25.88 -14.58
N THR A 260 -3.74 26.64 -13.93
CA THR A 260 -5.05 26.14 -13.46
C THR A 260 -5.85 25.36 -14.51
N PRO A 261 -5.91 25.76 -15.80
CA PRO A 261 -6.68 25.01 -16.81
C PRO A 261 -6.14 23.61 -17.11
N HIS A 262 -4.90 23.31 -16.73
CA HIS A 262 -4.22 22.04 -17.01
C HIS A 262 -4.23 21.06 -15.83
N PHE A 263 -4.73 21.49 -14.66
CA PHE A 263 -4.78 20.68 -13.45
C PHE A 263 -6.20 20.44 -12.97
N GLN A 264 -6.49 19.21 -12.65
CA GLN A 264 -7.76 18.82 -12.05
C GLN A 264 -7.51 18.01 -10.76
N PHE A 265 -8.28 18.35 -9.71
CA PHE A 265 -8.29 17.65 -8.43
C PHE A 265 -9.63 16.94 -8.28
N THR A 266 -9.61 15.64 -8.04
CA THR A 266 -10.86 14.90 -7.82
C THR A 266 -11.34 14.93 -6.38
N GLY A 267 -10.46 15.33 -5.43
CA GLY A 267 -10.71 15.09 -4.01
C GLY A 267 -10.65 13.59 -3.66
N LEU A 268 -11.16 13.25 -2.47
CA LEU A 268 -11.30 11.86 -2.05
C LEU A 268 -12.37 11.17 -2.90
N VAL A 269 -11.99 10.11 -3.59
CA VAL A 269 -12.90 9.29 -4.40
C VAL A 269 -13.08 7.91 -3.77
N PRO A 270 -14.24 7.26 -3.96
CA PRO A 270 -14.43 5.86 -3.57
C PRO A 270 -13.40 4.96 -4.27
N PRO A 271 -12.90 3.88 -3.62
CA PRO A 271 -11.91 2.99 -4.21
C PRO A 271 -12.31 2.44 -5.59
N GLN A 272 -13.61 2.19 -5.80
CA GLN A 272 -14.18 1.69 -7.07
C GLN A 272 -14.02 2.68 -8.23
N ARG A 273 -13.85 3.96 -7.94
CA ARG A 273 -13.64 5.02 -8.93
C ARG A 273 -12.20 5.07 -9.47
N VAL A 274 -11.23 4.59 -8.68
CA VAL A 274 -9.80 4.64 -9.05
C VAL A 274 -9.51 3.87 -10.35
N PRO A 275 -10.02 2.64 -10.57
CA PRO A 275 -9.85 1.92 -11.84
C PRO A 275 -10.34 2.69 -13.07
N GLU A 276 -11.49 3.37 -12.95
CA GLU A 276 -12.06 4.17 -14.04
C GLU A 276 -11.17 5.37 -14.38
N LEU A 277 -10.72 6.11 -13.36
CA LEU A 277 -9.85 7.27 -13.53
C LEU A 277 -8.49 6.88 -14.12
N LEU A 278 -7.89 5.78 -13.66
CA LEU A 278 -6.66 5.25 -14.23
C LEU A 278 -6.89 4.74 -15.66
N GLY A 279 -8.00 4.07 -15.92
CA GLY A 279 -8.41 3.66 -17.28
C GLY A 279 -8.60 4.83 -18.23
N ALA A 280 -9.08 5.99 -17.76
CA ALA A 280 -9.24 7.23 -18.52
C ALA A 280 -7.92 7.98 -18.75
N SER A 281 -6.87 7.68 -17.98
CA SER A 281 -5.57 8.33 -18.05
C SER A 281 -4.68 7.73 -19.16
N ASP A 282 -3.56 8.36 -19.46
CA ASP A 282 -2.59 7.91 -20.46
C ASP A 282 -1.29 7.39 -19.84
N MET A 283 -0.93 7.91 -18.67
CA MET A 283 0.19 7.46 -17.85
C MET A 283 -0.07 7.76 -16.37
N VAL A 284 0.71 7.12 -15.50
CA VAL A 284 0.69 7.36 -14.06
C VAL A 284 2.04 7.90 -13.62
N VAL A 285 2.04 8.97 -12.80
CA VAL A 285 3.26 9.51 -12.18
C VAL A 285 3.25 9.29 -10.68
N HIS A 286 4.38 8.83 -10.13
CA HIS A 286 4.55 8.57 -8.71
C HIS A 286 5.89 9.11 -8.20
N CYS A 287 5.83 10.29 -7.60
CA CYS A 287 6.99 11.04 -7.12
C CYS A 287 7.11 11.02 -5.59
N SER A 288 6.55 10.01 -4.91
CA SER A 288 6.71 9.87 -3.46
C SER A 288 8.17 9.64 -3.09
N LEU A 289 8.57 10.16 -1.92
CA LEU A 289 9.93 10.01 -1.38
C LEU A 289 10.02 8.88 -0.34
N ARG A 290 8.91 8.22 -0.05
CA ARG A 290 8.84 7.12 0.92
C ARG A 290 7.57 6.31 0.75
N GLU A 291 7.73 4.99 0.58
CA GLU A 291 6.65 3.99 0.51
C GLU A 291 7.13 2.64 1.11
N GLY A 292 6.35 1.59 0.94
CA GLY A 292 6.81 0.22 0.87
C GLY A 292 6.87 -0.17 -0.60
N LEU A 293 5.77 -0.80 -1.09
CA LEU A 293 5.45 -0.81 -2.52
C LEU A 293 4.15 -0.01 -2.71
N ALA A 294 4.25 1.13 -3.38
CA ALA A 294 3.10 1.99 -3.63
C ALA A 294 2.07 1.28 -4.52
N ARG A 295 0.86 1.06 -4.00
CA ARG A 295 -0.20 0.33 -4.72
C ARG A 295 -0.56 0.93 -6.09
N VAL A 296 -0.43 2.25 -6.23
CA VAL A 296 -0.70 2.95 -7.50
C VAL A 296 0.19 2.49 -8.65
N LEU A 297 1.41 2.03 -8.38
CA LEU A 297 2.33 1.52 -9.41
C LEU A 297 1.74 0.29 -10.11
N PRO A 298 1.45 -0.84 -9.40
CA PRO A 298 0.78 -1.97 -10.04
C PRO A 298 -0.64 -1.62 -10.53
N GLN A 299 -1.41 -0.74 -9.86
CA GLN A 299 -2.73 -0.32 -10.33
C GLN A 299 -2.67 0.37 -11.70
N GLY A 300 -1.69 1.26 -11.92
CA GLY A 300 -1.44 1.88 -13.23
C GLY A 300 -1.12 0.84 -14.30
N LEU A 301 -0.24 -0.11 -14.00
CA LEU A 301 0.14 -1.19 -14.92
C LEU A 301 -1.04 -2.12 -15.23
N LEU A 302 -1.84 -2.50 -14.24
CA LEU A 302 -3.06 -3.28 -14.44
C LEU A 302 -4.08 -2.55 -15.32
N ALA A 303 -4.20 -1.22 -15.17
CA ALA A 303 -5.01 -0.38 -16.06
C ALA A 303 -4.39 -0.24 -17.48
N GLY A 304 -3.24 -0.86 -17.76
CA GLY A 304 -2.52 -0.77 -19.02
C GLY A 304 -1.88 0.60 -19.26
N ARG A 305 -1.48 1.28 -18.19
CA ARG A 305 -0.83 2.61 -18.24
C ARG A 305 0.63 2.49 -17.84
N PRO A 306 1.57 3.05 -18.63
CA PRO A 306 2.97 3.13 -18.22
C PRO A 306 3.10 3.99 -16.97
N VAL A 307 4.12 3.68 -16.17
CA VAL A 307 4.36 4.36 -14.90
C VAL A 307 5.67 5.12 -14.93
N VAL A 308 5.65 6.39 -14.56
CA VAL A 308 6.86 7.19 -14.27
C VAL A 308 6.98 7.26 -12.75
N SER A 309 8.06 6.73 -12.18
CA SER A 309 8.23 6.70 -10.74
C SER A 309 9.64 7.09 -10.31
N TYR A 310 9.75 7.69 -9.13
CA TYR A 310 11.03 7.76 -8.46
C TYR A 310 11.49 6.37 -8.02
N ASP A 311 12.80 6.14 -8.11
CA ASP A 311 13.46 4.92 -7.70
C ASP A 311 13.66 4.90 -6.19
N ILE A 312 12.57 4.59 -5.49
CA ILE A 312 12.52 4.47 -4.04
C ILE A 312 11.92 3.14 -3.64
N ASP A 313 12.36 2.61 -2.54
CA ASP A 313 11.78 1.43 -1.89
C ASP A 313 11.48 0.31 -2.93
N GLY A 314 10.27 -0.23 -2.96
CA GLY A 314 9.88 -1.30 -3.90
C GLY A 314 9.52 -0.86 -5.32
N ALA A 315 9.68 0.42 -5.71
CA ALA A 315 9.24 0.90 -7.03
C ALA A 315 9.89 0.12 -8.19
N ARG A 316 11.20 -0.19 -8.09
CA ARG A 316 11.96 -0.94 -9.11
C ARG A 316 11.49 -2.38 -9.32
N GLU A 317 10.68 -2.92 -8.41
CA GLU A 317 10.17 -4.28 -8.52
C GLU A 317 9.01 -4.38 -9.53
N VAL A 318 8.39 -3.26 -9.86
CA VAL A 318 7.27 -3.17 -10.81
C VAL A 318 7.49 -2.17 -11.93
N VAL A 319 8.25 -1.09 -11.68
CA VAL A 319 8.63 -0.12 -12.72
C VAL A 319 9.97 -0.54 -13.31
N ILE A 320 9.91 -1.32 -14.38
CA ILE A 320 11.09 -1.85 -15.08
C ILE A 320 11.37 -0.93 -16.27
N PRO A 321 12.54 -0.23 -16.30
CA PRO A 321 12.87 0.68 -17.37
C PRO A 321 12.70 0.05 -18.75
N GLN A 322 12.11 0.79 -19.70
CA GLN A 322 11.82 0.38 -21.08
C GLN A 322 10.85 -0.79 -21.24
N GLN A 323 10.36 -1.40 -20.14
CA GLN A 323 9.39 -2.50 -20.18
C GLN A 323 8.02 -2.09 -19.64
N THR A 324 7.96 -1.37 -18.50
CA THR A 324 6.71 -0.99 -17.85
C THR A 324 6.62 0.51 -17.54
N GLY A 325 7.70 1.24 -17.69
CA GLY A 325 7.74 2.67 -17.44
C GLY A 325 9.15 3.25 -17.31
N CYS A 326 9.24 4.38 -16.63
CA CYS A 326 10.46 5.12 -16.37
C CYS A 326 10.75 5.17 -14.87
N LEU A 327 11.97 4.81 -14.47
CA LEU A 327 12.45 4.87 -13.11
C LEU A 327 13.48 5.97 -12.98
N LEU A 328 13.25 6.96 -12.10
CA LEU A 328 13.98 8.21 -12.03
C LEU A 328 14.61 8.41 -10.65
N ALA A 329 15.71 9.14 -10.59
CA ALA A 329 16.24 9.57 -9.30
C ALA A 329 15.24 10.48 -8.57
N PRO A 330 15.11 10.35 -7.23
CA PRO A 330 14.22 11.21 -6.46
C PRO A 330 14.53 12.69 -6.64
N ARG A 331 13.49 13.51 -6.89
CA ARG A 331 13.57 14.96 -7.11
C ARG A 331 14.33 15.39 -8.37
N ASP A 332 14.56 14.48 -9.31
CA ASP A 332 15.11 14.83 -10.63
C ASP A 332 13.98 15.36 -11.53
N ILE A 333 13.71 16.68 -11.40
CA ILE A 333 12.65 17.35 -12.15
C ILE A 333 12.93 17.37 -13.66
N PRO A 334 14.18 17.61 -14.13
CA PRO A 334 14.51 17.48 -15.56
C PRO A 334 14.18 16.09 -16.12
N ALA A 335 14.58 15.02 -15.42
CA ALA A 335 14.27 13.65 -15.85
C ALA A 335 12.76 13.35 -15.81
N LEU A 336 12.05 13.87 -14.81
CA LEU A 336 10.58 13.75 -14.72
C LEU A 336 9.91 14.45 -15.92
N THR A 337 10.35 15.65 -16.25
CA THR A 337 9.87 16.41 -17.41
C THR A 337 10.11 15.65 -18.72
N ALA A 338 11.32 15.14 -18.93
CA ALA A 338 11.69 14.39 -20.13
C ALA A 338 10.84 13.10 -20.26
N ALA A 339 10.67 12.34 -19.17
CA ALA A 339 9.88 11.11 -19.18
C ALA A 339 8.39 11.37 -19.48
N ILE A 340 7.81 12.46 -18.92
CA ILE A 340 6.43 12.83 -19.21
C ILE A 340 6.31 13.23 -20.70
N LEU A 341 7.24 14.01 -21.26
CA LEU A 341 7.21 14.43 -22.65
C LEU A 341 7.39 13.26 -23.62
N GLU A 342 8.34 12.36 -23.35
CA GLU A 342 8.54 11.14 -24.14
C GLU A 342 7.25 10.33 -24.25
N LEU A 343 6.65 10.04 -23.10
CA LEU A 343 5.39 9.29 -23.06
C LEU A 343 4.21 10.11 -23.63
N ALA A 344 4.18 11.42 -23.49
CA ALA A 344 3.11 12.23 -24.07
C ALA A 344 3.17 12.28 -25.59
N GLY A 345 4.38 12.29 -26.16
CA GLY A 345 4.63 12.34 -27.60
C GLY A 345 4.47 11.00 -28.34
N ASP A 346 4.61 9.87 -27.63
CA ASP A 346 4.64 8.53 -28.25
C ASP A 346 3.51 7.64 -27.68
N ARG A 347 2.44 7.51 -28.47
CA ARG A 347 1.30 6.67 -28.13
C ARG A 347 1.65 5.16 -28.13
N ASP A 348 2.42 4.73 -29.14
CA ASP A 348 2.76 3.31 -29.29
C ASP A 348 3.67 2.85 -28.15
N LEU A 349 4.58 3.74 -27.70
CA LEU A 349 5.39 3.51 -26.51
C LEU A 349 4.50 3.33 -25.26
N ARG A 350 3.51 4.21 -25.05
CA ARG A 350 2.56 4.07 -23.92
C ARG A 350 1.82 2.75 -23.96
N GLU A 351 1.28 2.36 -25.12
CA GLU A 351 0.54 1.13 -25.30
C GLU A 351 1.42 -0.11 -25.07
N ARG A 352 2.65 -0.10 -25.58
CA ARG A 352 3.62 -1.18 -25.41
C ARG A 352 4.03 -1.35 -23.94
N LEU A 353 4.40 -0.28 -23.25
CA LEU A 353 4.83 -0.33 -21.86
C LEU A 353 3.66 -0.72 -20.94
N GLY A 354 2.48 -0.15 -21.15
CA GLY A 354 1.28 -0.43 -20.37
C GLY A 354 0.80 -1.89 -20.54
N SER A 355 0.74 -2.39 -21.77
CA SER A 355 0.35 -3.78 -22.06
C SER A 355 1.35 -4.79 -21.50
N THR A 356 2.66 -4.48 -21.56
CA THR A 356 3.71 -5.31 -20.96
C THR A 356 3.54 -5.35 -19.43
N GLY A 357 3.33 -4.20 -18.78
CA GLY A 357 3.11 -4.15 -17.34
C GLY A 357 1.87 -4.92 -16.90
N ARG A 358 0.75 -4.77 -17.63
CA ARG A 358 -0.48 -5.54 -17.37
C ARG A 358 -0.20 -7.05 -17.44
N ARG A 359 0.45 -7.53 -18.50
CA ARG A 359 0.76 -8.95 -18.68
C ARG A 359 1.67 -9.50 -17.58
N LEU A 360 2.70 -8.76 -17.18
CA LEU A 360 3.67 -9.21 -16.18
C LEU A 360 3.07 -9.27 -14.76
N PHE A 361 2.20 -8.34 -14.40
CA PHE A 361 1.82 -8.13 -13.01
C PHE A 361 0.40 -8.53 -12.64
N THR A 362 -0.47 -8.90 -13.60
CA THR A 362 -1.86 -9.28 -13.30
C THR A 362 -1.92 -10.43 -12.28
N GLU A 363 -1.25 -11.54 -12.54
CA GLU A 363 -1.31 -12.71 -11.66
C GLU A 363 -0.57 -12.49 -10.33
N GLN A 364 0.51 -11.72 -10.36
CA GLN A 364 1.30 -11.41 -9.16
C GLN A 364 0.50 -10.63 -8.11
N PHE A 365 -0.36 -9.70 -8.56
CA PHE A 365 -1.12 -8.81 -7.67
C PHE A 365 -2.57 -9.26 -7.44
N ARG A 366 -2.98 -10.44 -7.91
CA ARG A 366 -4.29 -11.00 -7.56
C ARG A 366 -4.38 -11.28 -6.06
N THR A 367 -5.53 -11.00 -5.47
CA THR A 367 -5.82 -11.33 -4.06
C THR A 367 -5.62 -12.82 -3.79
N GLN A 368 -6.06 -13.69 -4.70
CA GLN A 368 -5.91 -15.14 -4.58
C GLN A 368 -4.43 -15.59 -4.53
N THR A 369 -3.55 -14.92 -5.27
CA THR A 369 -2.11 -15.20 -5.22
C THR A 369 -1.53 -14.83 -3.85
N MET A 370 -1.90 -13.66 -3.32
CA MET A 370 -1.50 -13.23 -1.98
C MET A 370 -2.01 -14.19 -0.90
N THR A 371 -3.31 -14.52 -0.90
CA THR A 371 -3.93 -15.34 0.16
C THR A 371 -3.42 -16.77 0.13
N ARG A 372 -3.18 -17.36 -1.05
CA ARG A 372 -2.51 -18.65 -1.20
C ARG A 372 -1.11 -18.63 -0.58
N ARG A 373 -0.31 -17.60 -0.88
CA ARG A 373 1.05 -17.46 -0.34
C ARG A 373 1.05 -17.29 1.18
N LEU A 374 0.12 -16.51 1.72
CA LEU A 374 -0.06 -16.38 3.17
C LEU A 374 -0.39 -17.72 3.83
N ARG A 375 -1.28 -18.51 3.21
CA ARG A 375 -1.65 -19.83 3.71
C ARG A 375 -0.47 -20.81 3.73
N GLU A 376 0.34 -20.82 2.68
CA GLU A 376 1.59 -21.61 2.64
C GLU A 376 2.53 -21.25 3.82
N ILE A 377 2.70 -19.95 4.08
CA ILE A 377 3.53 -19.47 5.19
C ILE A 377 2.94 -19.92 6.53
N TYR A 378 1.62 -19.85 6.71
CA TYR A 378 0.98 -20.30 7.94
C TYR A 378 1.20 -21.79 8.17
N GLN A 379 1.02 -22.62 7.16
CA GLN A 379 1.27 -24.05 7.26
C GLN A 379 2.72 -24.35 7.63
N GLN A 380 3.68 -23.69 6.96
CA GLN A 380 5.11 -23.83 7.28
C GLN A 380 5.41 -23.48 8.75
N VAL A 381 4.85 -22.39 9.27
CA VAL A 381 5.04 -21.98 10.67
C VAL A 381 4.44 -23.01 11.63
N LEU A 382 3.24 -23.51 11.34
CA LEU A 382 2.58 -24.52 12.18
C LEU A 382 3.36 -25.83 12.21
N ASP A 383 3.85 -26.30 11.06
CA ASP A 383 4.62 -27.54 10.95
C ASP A 383 5.98 -27.43 11.65
N GLN A 384 6.68 -26.31 11.50
CA GLN A 384 7.94 -26.06 12.21
C GLN A 384 7.75 -26.12 13.74
N ARG A 385 6.68 -25.51 14.25
CA ARG A 385 6.37 -25.54 15.69
C ARG A 385 5.96 -26.93 16.19
N ARG A 386 5.23 -27.72 15.38
CA ARG A 386 4.89 -29.13 15.71
C ARG A 386 6.15 -30.01 15.80
N ASN A 387 7.04 -29.85 14.84
CA ASN A 387 8.26 -30.62 14.78
C ASN A 387 9.25 -30.24 15.91
N GLY A 388 9.38 -28.94 16.21
CA GLY A 388 10.20 -28.48 17.34
C GLY A 388 9.71 -28.99 18.69
N ARG A 389 8.40 -29.11 18.92
CA ARG A 389 7.83 -29.69 20.14
C ARG A 389 8.09 -31.19 20.26
N LYS A 390 8.07 -31.94 19.15
CA LYS A 390 8.36 -33.39 19.15
C LYS A 390 9.85 -33.72 19.45
N GLN A 391 10.75 -32.79 19.12
CA GLN A 391 12.17 -32.93 19.42
C GLN A 391 12.53 -32.54 20.86
N SER A 392 11.68 -31.82 21.54
CA SER A 392 11.88 -31.32 22.91
C SER A 392 11.11 -32.14 23.97
N ALA A 393 10.27 -33.08 23.57
CA ALA A 393 9.55 -34.07 24.41
C ALA A 393 10.20 -35.45 24.36
#